data_c3c423784e09698bfc2c78d0c81641a6
#
_entry.id   c3c423784e09698bfc2c78d0c81641a6
#
_cell.length_a   1.000
_cell.length_b   1.000
_cell.length_c   1.000
_cell.angle_alpha   90.00
_cell.angle_beta   90.00
_cell.angle_gamma   90.00
#
_symmetry.space_group_name_H-M   'P 1'
#
loop_
_entity.id
_entity.type
_entity.pdbx_description
1 polymer ?
#
loop_
_entity_poly.entity_id
_entity_poly.type
_entity_poly.pdbx_seq_one_letter_code
_entity_poly.pdbx_strand_id
1 'polypeptide(L)'
;MMAATTSTPETANNPPPSHPRINLRNPTPLSASQEAEVKDIYYKRVRGYCAAEIKEFAACALNRTITATWVCRKQRLAMNACMVEHAKPEEEDRAREEWFAGREERRRAREREEQGVEDRRKEVIALMKRDEEQRRAKEAEGKAAGGNWLGLGTR
;
A
#
# COMPACT_ATOMS: atom_id res chain seq x y z
N MET A 1 -57.36 -52.28 -0.96
CA MET A 1 -56.22 -52.23 -0.07
C MET A 1 -55.27 -51.19 -0.66
N MET A 2 -55.23 -49.95 -0.12
CA MET A 2 -54.42 -48.85 -0.58
C MET A 2 -53.25 -48.74 0.35
N ALA A 3 -52.00 -48.85 -0.17
CA ALA A 3 -50.80 -48.69 0.57
C ALA A 3 -50.35 -47.20 0.52
N ALA A 4 -50.26 -46.56 1.70
CA ALA A 4 -49.78 -45.21 1.84
C ALA A 4 -48.26 -45.22 1.88
N THR A 5 -47.61 -44.53 0.94
CA THR A 5 -46.18 -44.27 0.92
C THR A 5 -45.89 -42.98 1.71
N THR A 6 -45.30 -43.14 2.88
CA THR A 6 -44.80 -42.05 3.70
C THR A 6 -43.47 -41.56 3.14
N SER A 7 -43.47 -40.34 2.59
CA SER A 7 -42.27 -39.64 2.15
C SER A 7 -41.65 -38.97 3.37
N THR A 8 -40.46 -39.38 3.74
CA THR A 8 -39.61 -38.72 4.76
C THR A 8 -38.92 -37.48 4.13
N PRO A 9 -38.94 -36.32 4.74
CA PRO A 9 -38.17 -35.18 4.23
C PRO A 9 -36.69 -35.39 4.55
N GLU A 10 -35.91 -35.56 3.48
CA GLU A 10 -34.45 -35.60 3.52
C GLU A 10 -33.90 -34.21 3.85
N THR A 11 -33.40 -34.05 5.06
CA THR A 11 -32.72 -32.83 5.52
C THR A 11 -31.39 -32.74 4.80
N ALA A 12 -31.36 -31.96 3.74
CA ALA A 12 -30.12 -31.65 3.01
C ALA A 12 -29.15 -30.90 3.94
N ASN A 13 -28.21 -31.62 4.52
CA ASN A 13 -26.99 -31.09 5.12
C ASN A 13 -26.09 -30.54 4.02
N ASN A 14 -26.40 -29.35 3.49
CA ASN A 14 -25.45 -28.62 2.68
C ASN A 14 -24.42 -28.01 3.62
N PRO A 15 -23.13 -28.38 3.55
CA PRO A 15 -22.07 -27.66 4.25
C PRO A 15 -22.08 -26.22 3.75
N PRO A 16 -21.76 -25.23 4.63
CA PRO A 16 -21.69 -23.82 4.24
C PRO A 16 -20.74 -23.69 3.04
N PRO A 17 -21.03 -22.78 2.10
CA PRO A 17 -20.21 -22.62 0.91
C PRO A 17 -18.77 -22.32 1.35
N SER A 18 -17.89 -23.29 1.09
CA SER A 18 -16.46 -23.10 1.20
C SER A 18 -16.12 -21.85 0.39
N HIS A 19 -15.42 -20.92 1.01
CA HIS A 19 -14.91 -19.72 0.33
C HIS A 19 -14.45 -20.08 -1.08
N PRO A 20 -14.84 -19.29 -2.10
CA PRO A 20 -14.48 -19.61 -3.47
C PRO A 20 -12.97 -19.79 -3.54
N ARG A 21 -12.52 -20.98 -3.89
CA ARG A 21 -11.08 -21.23 -4.12
C ARG A 21 -10.68 -20.29 -5.24
N ILE A 22 -9.86 -19.31 -4.90
CA ILE A 22 -9.31 -18.37 -5.87
C ILE A 22 -8.52 -19.21 -6.87
N ASN A 23 -9.02 -19.26 -8.12
CA ASN A 23 -8.30 -19.94 -9.17
C ASN A 23 -7.14 -19.05 -9.62
N LEU A 24 -5.93 -19.36 -9.19
CA LEU A 24 -4.74 -18.57 -9.49
C LEU A 24 -4.39 -18.58 -10.98
N ARG A 25 -4.84 -19.58 -11.74
CA ARG A 25 -4.66 -19.65 -13.19
C ARG A 25 -5.68 -18.83 -13.98
N ASN A 26 -6.83 -18.52 -13.38
CA ASN A 26 -7.78 -17.57 -13.93
C ASN A 26 -8.05 -16.51 -12.87
N PRO A 27 -7.13 -15.54 -12.75
CA PRO A 27 -7.16 -14.56 -11.67
C PRO A 27 -8.40 -13.69 -11.78
N THR A 28 -9.02 -13.41 -10.63
CA THR A 28 -10.00 -12.32 -10.53
C THR A 28 -9.35 -11.04 -11.07
N PRO A 29 -10.06 -10.25 -11.90
CA PRO A 29 -9.51 -9.04 -12.46
C PRO A 29 -9.08 -8.10 -11.31
N LEU A 30 -7.80 -7.79 -11.27
CA LEU A 30 -7.22 -6.83 -10.35
C LEU A 30 -7.24 -5.44 -10.99
N SER A 31 -7.26 -4.40 -10.18
CA SER A 31 -7.02 -3.04 -10.69
C SER A 31 -5.55 -2.89 -11.14
N ALA A 32 -5.28 -1.94 -12.03
CA ALA A 32 -3.91 -1.71 -12.52
C ALA A 32 -2.90 -1.45 -11.38
N SER A 33 -3.32 -0.77 -10.31
CA SER A 33 -2.47 -0.56 -9.13
C SER A 33 -2.18 -1.85 -8.37
N GLN A 34 -3.18 -2.73 -8.23
CA GLN A 34 -3.03 -4.02 -7.57
C GLN A 34 -2.13 -4.97 -8.39
N GLU A 35 -2.27 -4.95 -9.71
CA GLU A 35 -1.37 -5.70 -10.59
C GLU A 35 0.08 -5.21 -10.50
N ALA A 36 0.29 -3.90 -10.37
CA ALA A 36 1.62 -3.34 -10.15
C ALA A 36 2.23 -3.84 -8.82
N GLU A 37 1.45 -3.87 -7.73
CA GLU A 37 1.89 -4.41 -6.44
C GLU A 37 2.28 -5.90 -6.54
N VAL A 38 1.48 -6.71 -7.25
CA VAL A 38 1.80 -8.13 -7.51
C VAL A 38 3.09 -8.26 -8.32
N LYS A 39 3.27 -7.45 -9.37
CA LYS A 39 4.50 -7.44 -10.17
C LYS A 39 5.72 -7.03 -9.35
N ASP A 40 5.59 -6.10 -8.42
CA ASP A 40 6.67 -5.70 -7.54
C ASP A 40 7.12 -6.84 -6.63
N ILE A 41 6.17 -7.61 -6.07
CA ILE A 41 6.46 -8.82 -5.29
C ILE A 41 7.16 -9.84 -6.17
N TYR A 42 6.64 -10.11 -7.36
CA TYR A 42 7.24 -11.03 -8.32
C TYR A 42 8.69 -10.65 -8.66
N TYR A 43 8.94 -9.41 -9.05
CA TYR A 43 10.29 -8.93 -9.36
C TYR A 43 11.23 -8.96 -8.16
N LYS A 44 10.71 -8.69 -6.95
CA LYS A 44 11.49 -8.82 -5.73
C LYS A 44 11.92 -10.26 -5.48
N ARG A 45 11.04 -11.22 -5.70
CA ARG A 45 11.33 -12.66 -5.56
C ARG A 45 12.37 -13.11 -6.58
N VAL A 46 12.16 -12.83 -7.87
CA VAL A 46 13.10 -13.20 -8.94
C VAL A 46 14.49 -12.60 -8.71
N ARG A 47 14.54 -11.30 -8.34
CA ARG A 47 15.82 -10.66 -7.99
C ARG A 47 16.44 -11.23 -6.72
N GLY A 48 15.65 -11.73 -5.79
CA GLY A 48 16.12 -12.39 -4.58
C GLY A 48 16.90 -13.67 -4.89
N TYR A 49 16.41 -14.49 -5.82
CA TYR A 49 17.11 -15.71 -6.27
C TYR A 49 18.44 -15.39 -6.96
N CYS A 50 18.51 -14.32 -7.72
CA CYS A 50 19.70 -13.92 -8.50
C CYS A 50 20.52 -12.81 -7.81
N ALA A 51 20.43 -12.69 -6.49
CA ALA A 51 21.07 -11.60 -5.75
C ALA A 51 22.62 -11.63 -5.87
N ALA A 52 23.23 -12.81 -5.99
CA ALA A 52 24.68 -12.99 -6.15
C ALA A 52 25.13 -12.43 -7.51
N GLU A 53 24.50 -12.84 -8.59
CA GLU A 53 24.81 -12.45 -9.96
C GLU A 53 24.56 -10.95 -10.18
N ILE A 54 23.49 -10.42 -9.58
CA ILE A 54 23.20 -8.98 -9.59
C ILE A 54 24.31 -8.20 -8.88
N LYS A 55 24.79 -8.69 -7.73
CA LYS A 55 25.86 -8.06 -6.97
C LYS A 55 27.18 -8.08 -7.76
N GLU A 56 27.51 -9.19 -8.41
CA GLU A 56 28.72 -9.30 -9.25
C GLU A 56 28.65 -8.35 -10.45
N PHE A 57 27.50 -8.27 -11.13
CA PHE A 57 27.31 -7.33 -12.21
C PHE A 57 27.40 -5.88 -11.72
N ALA A 58 26.77 -5.54 -10.61
CA ALA A 58 26.82 -4.21 -10.03
C ALA A 58 28.25 -3.80 -9.63
N ALA A 59 29.01 -4.71 -9.03
CA ALA A 59 30.41 -4.48 -8.69
C ALA A 59 31.30 -4.23 -9.93
N CYS A 60 31.06 -4.97 -11.01
CA CYS A 60 31.75 -4.74 -12.28
C CYS A 60 31.36 -3.40 -12.91
N ALA A 61 30.05 -3.06 -12.88
CA ALA A 61 29.50 -1.85 -13.50
C ALA A 61 29.81 -0.55 -12.72
N LEU A 62 30.26 -0.67 -11.47
CA LEU A 62 30.59 0.47 -10.63
C LEU A 62 31.62 1.38 -11.33
N ASN A 63 31.33 2.69 -11.42
CA ASN A 63 32.12 3.69 -12.13
C ASN A 63 32.28 3.48 -13.65
N ARG A 64 31.43 2.64 -14.28
CA ARG A 64 31.44 2.33 -15.72
C ARG A 64 30.06 2.48 -16.34
N THR A 65 29.65 3.65 -16.73
CA THR A 65 28.32 3.88 -17.31
C THR A 65 28.20 3.40 -18.76
N ILE A 66 29.16 3.79 -19.61
CA ILE A 66 29.11 3.49 -21.06
C ILE A 66 29.79 2.17 -21.37
N THR A 67 30.93 1.89 -20.79
CA THR A 67 31.76 0.69 -21.09
C THR A 67 31.26 -0.58 -20.38
N ALA A 68 30.39 -0.46 -19.36
CA ALA A 68 29.85 -1.60 -18.63
C ALA A 68 29.20 -2.66 -19.55
N THR A 69 28.60 -2.23 -20.65
CA THR A 69 27.92 -3.12 -21.62
C THR A 69 28.87 -4.14 -22.23
N TRP A 70 30.10 -3.76 -22.49
CA TRP A 70 31.12 -4.63 -23.11
C TRP A 70 32.03 -5.29 -22.07
N VAL A 71 32.53 -4.52 -21.12
CA VAL A 71 33.49 -5.00 -20.11
C VAL A 71 32.82 -5.99 -19.16
N CYS A 72 31.59 -5.74 -18.73
CA CYS A 72 30.84 -6.59 -17.80
C CYS A 72 29.89 -7.56 -18.51
N ARG A 73 30.15 -7.87 -19.79
CA ARG A 73 29.27 -8.74 -20.61
C ARG A 73 29.05 -10.12 -19.96
N LYS A 74 30.09 -10.72 -19.38
CA LYS A 74 30.01 -12.03 -18.74
C LYS A 74 29.04 -12.02 -17.56
N GLN A 75 29.21 -11.07 -16.65
CA GLN A 75 28.36 -10.92 -15.46
C GLN A 75 26.91 -10.57 -15.85
N ARG A 76 26.72 -9.72 -16.85
CA ARG A 76 25.39 -9.41 -17.37
C ARG A 76 24.67 -10.62 -17.95
N LEU A 77 25.39 -11.46 -18.71
CA LEU A 77 24.81 -12.69 -19.26
C LEU A 77 24.46 -13.69 -18.17
N ALA A 78 25.33 -13.85 -17.15
CA ALA A 78 25.06 -14.72 -16.01
C ALA A 78 23.83 -14.25 -15.23
N MET A 79 23.73 -12.96 -14.92
CA MET A 79 22.57 -12.35 -14.28
C MET A 79 21.29 -12.58 -15.10
N ASN A 80 21.33 -12.32 -16.40
CA ASN A 80 20.16 -12.51 -17.26
C ASN A 80 19.75 -14.00 -17.35
N ALA A 81 20.69 -14.91 -17.43
CA ALA A 81 20.40 -16.35 -17.47
C ALA A 81 19.70 -16.80 -16.19
N CYS A 82 20.20 -16.37 -15.01
CA CYS A 82 19.55 -16.63 -13.73
C CYS A 82 18.12 -16.05 -13.71
N MET A 83 17.95 -14.79 -14.11
CA MET A 83 16.62 -14.16 -14.13
C MET A 83 15.63 -14.90 -15.03
N VAL A 84 16.05 -15.33 -16.22
CA VAL A 84 15.20 -16.11 -17.14
C VAL A 84 14.84 -17.46 -16.55
N GLU A 85 15.77 -18.11 -15.85
CA GLU A 85 15.51 -19.40 -15.19
C GLU A 85 14.44 -19.29 -14.10
N HIS A 86 14.42 -18.19 -13.36
CA HIS A 86 13.47 -17.95 -12.26
C HIS A 86 12.21 -17.16 -12.67
N ALA A 87 12.18 -16.56 -13.88
CA ALA A 87 11.03 -15.84 -14.40
C ALA A 87 9.94 -16.80 -14.92
N LYS A 88 9.42 -17.65 -14.03
CA LYS A 88 8.41 -18.66 -14.36
C LYS A 88 7.01 -18.22 -13.93
N PRO A 89 5.97 -18.72 -14.60
CA PRO A 89 4.57 -18.41 -14.21
C PRO A 89 4.25 -18.87 -12.78
N GLU A 90 4.89 -19.94 -12.29
CA GLU A 90 4.72 -20.40 -10.90
C GLU A 90 5.16 -19.34 -9.87
N GLU A 91 6.18 -18.54 -10.17
CA GLU A 91 6.60 -17.46 -9.28
C GLU A 91 5.64 -16.27 -9.34
N GLU A 92 4.97 -16.05 -10.46
CA GLU A 92 3.89 -15.07 -10.55
C GLU A 92 2.67 -15.49 -9.72
N ASP A 93 2.30 -16.77 -9.78
CA ASP A 93 1.21 -17.33 -8.97
C ASP A 93 1.52 -17.21 -7.47
N ARG A 94 2.77 -17.53 -7.05
CA ARG A 94 3.22 -17.34 -5.67
C ARG A 94 3.20 -15.88 -5.23
N ALA A 95 3.59 -14.95 -6.10
CA ALA A 95 3.51 -13.52 -5.81
C ALA A 95 2.05 -13.06 -5.60
N ARG A 96 1.12 -13.61 -6.37
CA ARG A 96 -0.32 -13.37 -6.17
C ARG A 96 -0.81 -13.93 -4.84
N GLU A 97 -0.44 -15.16 -4.50
CA GLU A 97 -0.77 -15.75 -3.19
C GLU A 97 -0.27 -14.88 -2.04
N GLU A 98 0.97 -14.44 -2.09
CA GLU A 98 1.58 -13.56 -1.10
C GLU A 98 0.84 -12.23 -1.01
N TRP A 99 0.47 -11.65 -2.15
CA TRP A 99 -0.30 -10.41 -2.20
C TRP A 99 -1.68 -10.58 -1.56
N PHE A 100 -2.40 -11.66 -1.84
CA PHE A 100 -3.71 -11.94 -1.22
C PHE A 100 -3.58 -12.22 0.28
N ALA A 101 -2.58 -12.95 0.71
CA ALA A 101 -2.32 -13.20 2.13
C ALA A 101 -2.08 -11.90 2.92
N GLY A 102 -1.36 -10.93 2.33
CA GLY A 102 -1.11 -9.62 2.93
C GLY A 102 -2.25 -8.61 2.84
N ARG A 103 -3.41 -8.96 2.28
CA ARG A 103 -4.52 -8.03 2.01
C ARG A 103 -5.06 -7.34 3.27
N GLU A 104 -5.24 -8.09 4.33
CA GLU A 104 -5.78 -7.58 5.60
C GLU A 104 -4.80 -6.60 6.27
N GLU A 105 -3.52 -6.92 6.23
CA GLU A 105 -2.48 -6.04 6.79
C GLU A 105 -2.39 -4.72 6.03
N ARG A 106 -2.43 -4.77 4.70
CA ARG A 106 -2.45 -3.55 3.86
C ARG A 106 -3.70 -2.71 4.10
N ARG A 107 -4.86 -3.33 4.31
CA ARG A 107 -6.08 -2.61 4.67
C ARG A 107 -5.91 -1.86 5.99
N ARG A 108 -5.44 -2.55 7.04
CA ARG A 108 -5.18 -1.93 8.34
C ARG A 108 -4.11 -0.84 8.29
N ALA A 109 -3.10 -1.01 7.43
CA ALA A 109 -2.07 0.01 7.23
C ALA A 109 -2.66 1.29 6.62
N ARG A 110 -3.51 1.18 5.61
CA ARG A 110 -4.23 2.32 5.03
C ARG A 110 -5.15 3.01 6.03
N GLU A 111 -5.93 2.25 6.79
CA GLU A 111 -6.81 2.78 7.83
C GLU A 111 -6.01 3.60 8.87
N ARG A 112 -4.84 3.10 9.29
CA ARG A 112 -3.94 3.85 10.21
C ARG A 112 -3.37 5.12 9.56
N GLU A 113 -3.01 5.07 8.30
CA GLU A 113 -2.51 6.22 7.56
C GLU A 113 -3.58 7.30 7.41
N GLU A 114 -4.79 6.91 7.03
CA GLU A 114 -5.96 7.80 6.92
C GLU A 114 -6.28 8.45 8.28
N GLN A 115 -6.30 7.67 9.36
CA GLN A 115 -6.47 8.20 10.72
C GLN A 115 -5.38 9.21 11.08
N GLY A 116 -4.12 8.90 10.78
CA GLY A 116 -3.00 9.82 11.02
C GLY A 116 -3.09 11.12 10.22
N VAL A 117 -3.63 11.08 9.00
CA VAL A 117 -3.89 12.30 8.21
C VAL A 117 -5.02 13.12 8.82
N GLU A 118 -6.11 12.47 9.23
CA GLU A 118 -7.24 13.15 9.88
C GLU A 118 -6.85 13.79 11.22
N ASP A 119 -6.05 13.11 12.02
CA ASP A 119 -5.62 13.62 13.31
C ASP A 119 -4.70 14.85 13.15
N ARG A 120 -3.75 14.79 12.20
CA ARG A 120 -2.96 15.99 11.84
C ARG A 120 -3.81 17.14 11.34
N ARG A 121 -4.84 16.85 10.54
CA ARG A 121 -5.78 17.87 10.06
C ARG A 121 -6.54 18.52 11.22
N LYS A 122 -7.04 17.75 12.19
CA LYS A 122 -7.71 18.25 13.40
C LYS A 122 -6.77 19.12 14.23
N GLU A 123 -5.52 18.68 14.40
CA GLU A 123 -4.50 19.44 15.13
C GLU A 123 -4.21 20.80 14.48
N VAL A 124 -4.04 20.83 13.16
CA VAL A 124 -3.81 22.09 12.41
C VAL A 124 -5.02 23.02 12.55
N ILE A 125 -6.25 22.50 12.43
CA ILE A 125 -7.46 23.31 12.60
C ILE A 125 -7.55 23.87 14.04
N ALA A 126 -7.22 23.06 15.04
CA ALA A 126 -7.22 23.52 16.43
C ALA A 126 -6.16 24.61 16.68
N LEU A 127 -4.99 24.47 16.06
CA LEU A 127 -3.95 25.49 16.12
C LEU A 127 -4.40 26.81 15.49
N MET A 128 -4.95 26.75 14.29
CA MET A 128 -5.48 27.93 13.59
C MET A 128 -6.57 28.66 14.39
N LYS A 129 -7.46 27.90 15.03
CA LYS A 129 -8.50 28.50 15.90
C LYS A 129 -7.89 29.21 17.09
N ARG A 130 -6.89 28.62 17.76
CA ARG A 130 -6.19 29.27 18.87
C ARG A 130 -5.48 30.56 18.45
N ASP A 131 -4.83 30.54 17.30
CA ASP A 131 -4.14 31.72 16.77
C ASP A 131 -5.15 32.83 16.43
N GLU A 132 -6.30 32.47 15.86
CA GLU A 132 -7.36 33.43 15.57
C GLU A 132 -7.98 34.01 16.85
N GLU A 133 -8.23 33.22 17.87
CA GLU A 133 -8.69 33.63 19.18
C GLU A 133 -7.70 34.59 19.85
N GLN A 134 -6.42 34.27 19.84
CA GLN A 134 -5.35 35.12 20.37
C GLN A 134 -5.29 36.47 19.63
N ARG A 135 -5.41 36.45 18.30
CA ARG A 135 -5.42 37.66 17.49
C ARG A 135 -6.60 38.54 17.83
N ARG A 136 -7.81 37.95 17.92
CA ARG A 136 -9.03 38.68 18.32
C ARG A 136 -8.91 39.26 19.74
N ALA A 137 -8.34 38.52 20.68
CA ALA A 137 -8.11 39.02 22.03
C ALA A 137 -7.15 40.23 22.04
N LYS A 138 -6.02 40.17 21.33
CA LYS A 138 -5.07 41.27 21.18
C LYS A 138 -5.69 42.50 20.50
N GLU A 139 -6.55 42.32 19.50
CA GLU A 139 -7.27 43.40 18.84
C GLU A 139 -8.28 44.07 19.79
N ALA A 140 -8.96 43.29 20.64
CA ALA A 140 -9.89 43.80 21.65
C ALA A 140 -9.14 44.62 22.74
N GLU A 141 -8.01 44.11 23.24
CA GLU A 141 -7.14 44.82 24.18
C GLU A 141 -6.62 46.15 23.60
N GLY A 142 -6.17 46.12 22.34
CA GLY A 142 -5.69 47.30 21.63
C GLY A 142 -6.77 48.41 21.49
N LYS A 143 -8.02 47.97 21.18
CA LYS A 143 -9.16 48.90 21.11
C LYS A 143 -9.53 49.45 22.47
N ALA A 144 -9.45 48.67 23.55
CA ALA A 144 -9.74 49.13 24.90
C ALA A 144 -8.67 50.16 25.38
N ALA A 145 -7.42 49.94 25.06
CA ALA A 145 -6.32 50.86 25.40
C ALA A 145 -6.38 52.17 24.61
N GLY A 146 -6.76 52.12 23.30
CA GLY A 146 -6.91 53.33 22.46
C GLY A 146 -8.09 54.21 22.81
N GLY A 147 -9.21 53.64 23.33
CA GLY A 147 -10.41 54.39 23.74
C GLY A 147 -10.20 55.30 24.96
N ASN A 148 -9.19 55.04 25.82
CA ASN A 148 -8.94 55.82 27.02
C ASN A 148 -8.06 57.07 26.79
N TRP A 149 -7.43 57.19 25.61
CA TRP A 149 -6.56 58.32 25.28
C TRP A 149 -7.31 59.55 24.72
N LEU A 150 -8.53 59.38 24.22
CA LEU A 150 -9.38 60.47 23.67
C LEU A 150 -10.22 61.20 24.72
N GLY A 151 -10.17 60.80 25.99
CA GLY A 151 -10.97 61.38 27.07
C GLY A 151 -10.36 62.55 27.86
N LEU A 152 -9.14 62.98 27.57
CA LEU A 152 -8.43 64.02 28.33
C LEU A 152 -8.08 65.25 27.47
N GLY A 153 -9.07 65.94 26.95
CA GLY A 153 -8.79 67.12 26.16
C GLY A 153 -9.96 68.08 25.90
N THR A 154 -10.73 68.49 26.93
CA THR A 154 -11.50 69.71 26.85
C THR A 154 -11.65 70.30 28.25
N ARG A 155 -10.78 71.21 28.61
CA ARG A 155 -11.04 72.36 29.52
C ARG A 155 -10.29 73.54 29.01
#